data_592916ddff20a655194675258d3cbdd8
#
_entry.id   592916ddff20a655194675258d3cbdd8
#
_cell.length_a   1.000
_cell.length_b   1.000
_cell.length_c   1.000
_cell.angle_alpha   90.00
_cell.angle_beta   90.00
_cell.angle_gamma   90.00
#
_symmetry.space_group_name_H-M   'P 1'
#
loop_
_entity.id
_entity.type
_entity.pdbx_description
1 polymer ?
#
loop_
_entity_poly.entity_id
_entity_poly.type
_entity_poly.pdbx_seq_one_letter_code
_entity_poly.pdbx_strand_id
1 'polypeptide(L)'
;MRVCIVNEFFYPDDTGGTGMVLSELTAALRHDYPSVQIDVITSVNLYRDQAARLSVYEEWENTRIFRLQTPQAGFRTTRHRLMANAKFGMAALRKLRTLGRYDLVLIGTAPPTLAAAASAYKRLTKTPYLYVVYDLDPDRAVRMGVLPARSPITRLLRSWQKSWMQKADQVLVLGRCMQEYVTRQYGLPPEHVQVIPIGGDHEAIRPLSPCTRFRAAHNLNGFVVCYSGNFGRYHDFDTVLDAAKCLLGTEPTVKFVLVGGGAQKAHIERRVRDEDISNVMVLPFVPKEEYSDLLASADVSLVTLEPGMEGLCVPSKFYSILASGRPTVATVSAHSEVARVLAEEDCGLQMVQGDIVGLVGALSHLLHHPEEAARMGYNARKALEEKYTNRHVAALYYQTMCRAAGCVAFPAKQSLSPTRVPPNGVLRFASPGNAEKSTPAAATAVLPD
;
A
#
# COMPACT_ATOMS: atom_id res chain seq x y z
N MET A 1 10.84 10.89 -24.16
CA MET A 1 11.71 10.17 -23.20
C MET A 1 11.31 8.70 -23.21
N ARG A 2 12.30 7.79 -23.32
CA ARG A 2 12.07 6.34 -23.29
C ARG A 2 12.59 5.74 -22.00
N VAL A 3 11.68 5.19 -21.19
CA VAL A 3 11.95 4.69 -19.84
C VAL A 3 11.73 3.17 -19.80
N CYS A 4 12.60 2.45 -19.09
CA CYS A 4 12.37 1.05 -18.75
C CYS A 4 12.14 0.89 -17.25
N ILE A 5 10.98 0.35 -16.88
CA ILE A 5 10.67 -0.05 -15.49
C ILE A 5 11.04 -1.52 -15.34
N VAL A 6 11.82 -1.86 -14.30
CA VAL A 6 12.22 -3.25 -14.04
C VAL A 6 11.83 -3.64 -12.62
N ASN A 7 10.94 -4.61 -12.50
CA ASN A 7 10.49 -5.14 -11.21
C ASN A 7 9.98 -6.59 -11.41
N GLU A 8 10.09 -7.45 -10.40
CA GLU A 8 9.66 -8.86 -10.50
C GLU A 8 8.15 -8.97 -10.70
N PHE A 9 7.36 -8.10 -10.08
CA PHE A 9 5.90 -8.10 -10.13
C PHE A 9 5.39 -6.84 -10.82
N PHE A 10 4.39 -7.00 -11.66
CA PHE A 10 3.73 -5.94 -12.40
C PHE A 10 2.34 -6.42 -12.85
N TYR A 11 1.55 -5.57 -13.52
CA TYR A 11 0.26 -5.94 -14.09
C TYR A 11 0.25 -7.35 -14.74
N PRO A 12 -0.77 -8.17 -14.55
CA PRO A 12 -2.05 -7.94 -13.86
C PRO A 12 -2.02 -8.29 -12.35
N ASP A 13 -0.87 -8.25 -11.69
CA ASP A 13 -0.74 -8.55 -10.26
C ASP A 13 -1.35 -7.41 -9.42
N ASP A 14 -2.66 -7.49 -9.20
CA ASP A 14 -3.51 -6.49 -8.53
C ASP A 14 -3.70 -6.76 -7.02
N THR A 15 -3.03 -7.79 -6.52
CA THR A 15 -3.25 -8.28 -5.15
C THR A 15 -2.44 -7.54 -4.07
N GLY A 16 -1.98 -6.34 -4.39
CA GLY A 16 -1.20 -5.49 -3.50
C GLY A 16 0.32 -5.62 -3.68
N GLY A 17 1.06 -4.88 -2.87
CA GLY A 17 2.51 -4.82 -2.96
C GLY A 17 3.05 -3.96 -4.11
N THR A 18 4.32 -4.18 -4.45
CA THR A 18 5.05 -3.34 -5.42
C THR A 18 4.51 -3.44 -6.84
N GLY A 19 3.91 -4.58 -7.22
CA GLY A 19 3.31 -4.79 -8.55
C GLY A 19 2.17 -3.83 -8.81
N MET A 20 1.20 -3.76 -7.89
CA MET A 20 0.06 -2.85 -7.98
C MET A 20 0.50 -1.38 -8.02
N VAL A 21 1.37 -0.97 -7.09
CA VAL A 21 1.85 0.42 -7.01
C VAL A 21 2.55 0.86 -8.31
N LEU A 22 3.39 -0.01 -8.89
CA LEU A 22 4.07 0.30 -10.16
C LEU A 22 3.12 0.31 -11.35
N SER A 23 2.10 -0.54 -11.35
CA SER A 23 1.08 -0.55 -12.41
C SER A 23 0.26 0.74 -12.39
N GLU A 24 -0.20 1.16 -11.22
CA GLU A 24 -0.94 2.41 -11.03
C GLU A 24 -0.08 3.64 -11.39
N LEU A 25 1.18 3.67 -10.96
CA LEU A 25 2.14 4.70 -11.35
C LEU A 25 2.32 4.75 -12.88
N THR A 26 2.47 3.58 -13.52
CA THR A 26 2.64 3.49 -14.98
C THR A 26 1.41 3.99 -15.71
N ALA A 27 0.21 3.61 -15.29
CA ALA A 27 -1.05 4.10 -15.84
C ALA A 27 -1.15 5.63 -15.72
N ALA A 28 -0.87 6.18 -14.53
CA ALA A 28 -0.90 7.63 -14.29
C ALA A 28 0.14 8.38 -15.15
N LEU A 29 1.38 7.86 -15.25
CA LEU A 29 2.41 8.43 -16.12
C LEU A 29 1.99 8.42 -17.58
N ARG A 30 1.38 7.35 -18.07
CA ARG A 30 0.91 7.25 -19.46
C ARG A 30 -0.23 8.20 -19.76
N HIS A 31 -1.15 8.34 -18.80
CA HIS A 31 -2.29 9.25 -18.92
C HIS A 31 -1.84 10.72 -18.97
N ASP A 32 -1.02 11.14 -18.01
CA ASP A 32 -0.67 12.55 -17.81
C ASP A 32 0.53 13.01 -18.67
N TYR A 33 1.41 12.07 -19.06
CA TYR A 33 2.64 12.32 -19.81
C TYR A 33 2.78 11.38 -21.03
N PRO A 34 1.87 11.46 -22.04
CA PRO A 34 1.82 10.51 -23.16
C PRO A 34 3.08 10.51 -24.04
N SER A 35 3.94 11.53 -23.93
CA SER A 35 5.24 11.57 -24.62
C SER A 35 6.29 10.63 -24.00
N VAL A 36 6.05 10.10 -22.81
CA VAL A 36 6.92 9.12 -22.16
C VAL A 36 6.59 7.74 -22.71
N GLN A 37 7.55 7.13 -23.38
CA GLN A 37 7.45 5.73 -23.81
C GLN A 37 7.93 4.82 -22.69
N ILE A 38 7.08 3.91 -22.23
CA ILE A 38 7.39 3.02 -21.11
C ILE A 38 7.44 1.57 -21.60
N ASP A 39 8.57 0.93 -21.33
CA ASP A 39 8.74 -0.52 -21.42
C ASP A 39 8.85 -1.08 -20.00
N VAL A 40 8.28 -2.26 -19.78
CA VAL A 40 8.36 -2.95 -18.49
C VAL A 40 9.05 -4.30 -18.67
N ILE A 41 10.02 -4.59 -17.82
CA ILE A 41 10.63 -5.93 -17.70
C ILE A 41 10.19 -6.51 -16.36
N THR A 42 9.47 -7.63 -16.40
CA THR A 42 8.89 -8.27 -15.20
C THR A 42 8.98 -9.80 -15.29
N SER A 43 8.38 -10.53 -14.36
CA SER A 43 8.32 -12.00 -14.36
C SER A 43 7.04 -12.53 -15.01
N VAL A 44 7.09 -13.76 -15.54
CA VAL A 44 5.87 -14.51 -15.92
C VAL A 44 5.06 -14.98 -14.71
N ASN A 45 5.61 -14.83 -13.49
CA ASN A 45 5.00 -15.35 -12.27
C ASN A 45 4.15 -14.27 -11.59
N LEU A 46 2.99 -14.65 -11.06
CA LEU A 46 2.20 -13.81 -10.17
C LEU A 46 2.65 -13.98 -8.71
N TYR A 47 2.46 -12.94 -7.91
CA TYR A 47 2.86 -12.96 -6.50
C TYR A 47 2.13 -14.02 -5.68
N ARG A 48 0.81 -14.16 -5.89
CA ARG A 48 -0.04 -15.08 -5.13
C ARG A 48 -0.31 -16.40 -5.84
N ASP A 49 -0.61 -16.36 -7.13
CA ASP A 49 -0.88 -17.56 -7.91
C ASP A 49 0.41 -18.09 -8.51
N GLN A 50 1.03 -19.02 -7.78
CA GLN A 50 2.28 -19.65 -8.23
C GLN A 50 2.09 -20.66 -9.36
N ALA A 51 0.87 -21.08 -9.66
CA ALA A 51 0.57 -22.01 -10.76
C ALA A 51 0.36 -21.27 -12.08
N ALA A 52 -0.20 -20.06 -12.04
CA ALA A 52 -0.43 -19.26 -13.23
C ALA A 52 0.89 -18.81 -13.89
N ARG A 53 0.86 -18.76 -15.21
CA ARG A 53 1.96 -18.24 -16.04
C ARG A 53 1.39 -17.23 -17.02
N LEU A 54 1.96 -16.03 -16.99
CA LEU A 54 1.59 -14.95 -17.88
C LEU A 54 2.32 -15.08 -19.24
N SER A 55 1.75 -14.44 -20.27
CA SER A 55 2.40 -14.32 -21.58
C SER A 55 3.76 -13.65 -21.46
N VAL A 56 4.74 -14.08 -22.24
CA VAL A 56 6.10 -13.52 -22.26
C VAL A 56 6.16 -12.10 -22.82
N TYR A 57 5.14 -11.72 -23.61
CA TYR A 57 4.98 -10.37 -24.16
C TYR A 57 3.50 -9.99 -24.15
N GLU A 58 3.26 -8.74 -23.77
CA GLU A 58 1.92 -8.15 -23.76
C GLU A 58 2.04 -6.63 -23.97
N GLU A 59 1.00 -6.05 -24.54
CA GLU A 59 0.80 -4.60 -24.56
C GLU A 59 -0.38 -4.25 -23.66
N TRP A 60 -0.15 -3.34 -22.73
CA TRP A 60 -1.14 -2.85 -21.80
C TRP A 60 -1.08 -1.32 -21.76
N GLU A 61 -2.18 -0.65 -22.13
CA GLU A 61 -2.27 0.83 -22.13
C GLU A 61 -1.09 1.52 -22.82
N ASN A 62 -0.72 1.05 -24.01
CA ASN A 62 0.46 1.52 -24.77
C ASN A 62 1.81 1.33 -24.03
N THR A 63 1.87 0.44 -23.08
CA THR A 63 3.08 0.01 -22.39
C THR A 63 3.46 -1.38 -22.85
N ARG A 64 4.69 -1.58 -23.32
CA ARG A 64 5.17 -2.92 -23.72
C ARG A 64 5.71 -3.66 -22.51
N ILE A 65 5.13 -4.81 -22.20
CA ILE A 65 5.51 -5.65 -21.06
C ILE A 65 6.27 -6.86 -21.58
N PHE A 66 7.52 -7.00 -21.13
CA PHE A 66 8.39 -8.13 -21.44
C PHE A 66 8.55 -8.99 -20.18
N ARG A 67 8.02 -10.21 -20.18
CA ARG A 67 8.08 -11.09 -19.02
C ARG A 67 9.19 -12.13 -19.16
N LEU A 68 9.99 -12.22 -18.10
CA LEU A 68 11.12 -13.12 -18.02
C LEU A 68 10.69 -14.48 -17.45
N GLN A 69 11.08 -15.54 -18.15
CA GLN A 69 10.86 -16.94 -17.69
C GLN A 69 11.95 -17.32 -16.68
N THR A 70 11.78 -16.87 -15.45
CA THR A 70 12.71 -17.17 -14.36
C THR A 70 12.01 -17.91 -13.24
N PRO A 71 12.74 -18.76 -12.48
CA PRO A 71 12.17 -19.43 -11.33
C PRO A 71 11.67 -18.42 -10.31
N GLN A 72 10.48 -18.63 -9.77
CA GLN A 72 9.96 -17.81 -8.69
C GLN A 72 10.75 -18.08 -7.40
N ALA A 73 11.06 -17.03 -6.66
CA ALA A 73 11.77 -17.14 -5.39
C ALA A 73 10.95 -17.89 -4.30
N GLY A 74 9.63 -17.80 -4.36
CA GLY A 74 8.67 -18.55 -3.55
C GLY A 74 8.99 -18.66 -2.05
N PHE A 75 8.26 -19.50 -1.33
CA PHE A 75 8.50 -19.82 0.09
C PHE A 75 9.59 -20.89 0.32
N ARG A 76 10.47 -21.10 -0.66
CA ARG A 76 11.57 -22.08 -0.60
C ARG A 76 12.73 -21.57 0.27
N THR A 77 13.76 -22.41 0.41
CA THR A 77 14.94 -22.09 1.22
C THR A 77 15.63 -20.80 0.78
N THR A 78 16.35 -20.15 1.69
CA THR A 78 17.10 -18.91 1.44
C THR A 78 18.04 -19.03 0.23
N ARG A 79 18.69 -20.19 0.03
CA ARG A 79 19.56 -20.45 -1.13
C ARG A 79 18.79 -20.39 -2.45
N HIS A 80 17.62 -21.04 -2.54
CA HIS A 80 16.78 -20.99 -3.74
C HIS A 80 16.32 -19.57 -4.05
N ARG A 81 15.95 -18.77 -3.02
CA ARG A 81 15.57 -17.37 -3.21
C ARG A 81 16.73 -16.53 -3.75
N LEU A 82 17.94 -16.68 -3.21
CA LEU A 82 19.12 -15.98 -3.71
C LEU A 82 19.44 -16.34 -5.17
N MET A 83 19.35 -17.63 -5.51
CA MET A 83 19.56 -18.08 -6.90
C MET A 83 18.49 -17.57 -7.87
N ALA A 84 17.21 -17.61 -7.47
CA ALA A 84 16.11 -17.06 -8.28
C ALA A 84 16.30 -15.56 -8.52
N ASN A 85 16.58 -14.81 -7.47
CA ASN A 85 16.85 -13.37 -7.54
C ASN A 85 18.05 -13.05 -8.46
N ALA A 86 19.15 -13.81 -8.35
CA ALA A 86 20.31 -13.63 -9.21
C ALA A 86 19.99 -13.95 -10.68
N LYS A 87 19.26 -15.04 -10.96
CA LYS A 87 18.81 -15.39 -12.31
C LYS A 87 17.91 -14.32 -12.90
N PHE A 88 16.98 -13.77 -12.12
CA PHE A 88 16.10 -12.68 -12.57
C PHE A 88 16.93 -11.43 -12.92
N GLY A 89 17.84 -10.99 -12.06
CA GLY A 89 18.71 -9.85 -12.30
C GLY A 89 19.56 -10.01 -13.57
N MET A 90 20.14 -11.21 -13.78
CA MET A 90 20.93 -11.49 -15.00
C MET A 90 20.06 -11.49 -16.27
N ALA A 91 18.86 -12.09 -16.19
CA ALA A 91 17.91 -12.09 -17.31
C ALA A 91 17.42 -10.68 -17.64
N ALA A 92 17.15 -9.86 -16.60
CA ALA A 92 16.76 -8.45 -16.76
C ALA A 92 17.88 -7.64 -17.44
N LEU A 93 19.13 -7.80 -17.02
CA LEU A 93 20.28 -7.14 -17.67
C LEU A 93 20.43 -7.54 -19.15
N ARG A 94 20.28 -8.85 -19.45
CA ARG A 94 20.32 -9.32 -20.85
C ARG A 94 19.19 -8.69 -21.66
N LYS A 95 17.97 -8.70 -21.12
CA LYS A 95 16.78 -8.12 -21.79
C LYS A 95 16.95 -6.61 -22.01
N LEU A 96 17.38 -5.86 -21.01
CA LEU A 96 17.70 -4.43 -21.16
C LEU A 96 18.63 -4.16 -22.33
N ARG A 97 19.67 -4.99 -22.50
CA ARG A 97 20.64 -4.85 -23.61
C ARG A 97 20.05 -5.17 -24.98
N THR A 98 19.07 -6.08 -25.08
CA THR A 98 18.45 -6.47 -26.36
C THR A 98 17.36 -5.51 -26.81
N LEU A 99 16.74 -4.77 -25.89
CA LEU A 99 15.66 -3.83 -26.21
C LEU A 99 16.15 -2.46 -26.71
N GLY A 100 17.46 -2.25 -26.76
CA GLY A 100 18.07 -1.01 -27.23
C GLY A 100 18.36 -0.03 -26.09
N ARG A 101 18.62 1.24 -26.45
CA ARG A 101 19.01 2.27 -25.50
C ARG A 101 17.78 2.95 -24.89
N TYR A 102 17.81 3.12 -23.58
CA TYR A 102 16.84 3.89 -22.80
C TYR A 102 17.45 5.22 -22.35
N ASP A 103 16.62 6.22 -22.16
CA ASP A 103 17.02 7.49 -21.54
C ASP A 103 17.13 7.34 -20.03
N LEU A 104 16.35 6.41 -19.45
CA LEU A 104 16.32 6.14 -18.01
C LEU A 104 15.87 4.71 -17.71
N VAL A 105 16.40 4.12 -16.64
CA VAL A 105 15.90 2.87 -16.05
C VAL A 105 15.36 3.16 -14.66
N LEU A 106 14.14 2.70 -14.36
CA LEU A 106 13.55 2.75 -13.02
C LEU A 106 13.48 1.33 -12.46
N ILE A 107 14.06 1.10 -11.30
CA ILE A 107 14.06 -0.20 -10.65
C ILE A 107 13.43 -0.15 -9.27
N GLY A 108 12.72 -1.23 -8.90
CA GLY A 108 12.24 -1.46 -7.54
C GLY A 108 13.17 -2.37 -6.73
N THR A 109 12.76 -2.69 -5.50
CA THR A 109 13.47 -3.61 -4.59
C THR A 109 13.08 -5.08 -4.73
N ALA A 110 12.21 -5.41 -5.65
CA ALA A 110 11.76 -6.79 -5.90
C ALA A 110 12.29 -7.32 -7.25
N PRO A 111 13.34 -8.16 -7.25
CA PRO A 111 14.21 -8.50 -6.12
C PRO A 111 15.35 -7.48 -5.91
N PRO A 112 16.01 -7.47 -4.74
CA PRO A 112 17.12 -6.52 -4.45
C PRO A 112 18.29 -6.57 -5.46
N THR A 113 18.50 -7.71 -6.13
CA THR A 113 19.54 -7.90 -7.16
C THR A 113 19.35 -7.07 -8.42
N LEU A 114 18.16 -6.47 -8.62
CA LEU A 114 17.92 -5.55 -9.74
C LEU A 114 18.85 -4.34 -9.71
N ALA A 115 19.19 -3.85 -8.53
CA ALA A 115 20.13 -2.74 -8.37
C ALA A 115 21.53 -3.07 -8.93
N ALA A 116 21.98 -4.33 -8.82
CA ALA A 116 23.20 -4.79 -9.47
C ALA A 116 23.08 -4.77 -11.00
N ALA A 117 21.96 -5.25 -11.54
CA ALA A 117 21.71 -5.27 -12.97
C ALA A 117 21.64 -3.85 -13.57
N ALA A 118 20.93 -2.91 -12.92
CA ALA A 118 20.84 -1.52 -13.32
C ALA A 118 22.21 -0.81 -13.25
N SER A 119 22.96 -1.04 -12.17
CA SER A 119 24.31 -0.51 -12.01
C SER A 119 25.27 -1.02 -13.10
N ALA A 120 25.18 -2.30 -13.49
CA ALA A 120 25.94 -2.87 -14.59
C ALA A 120 25.50 -2.27 -15.94
N TYR A 121 24.20 -2.11 -16.17
CA TYR A 121 23.66 -1.48 -17.38
C TYR A 121 24.12 -0.03 -17.50
N LYS A 122 24.03 0.78 -16.43
CA LYS A 122 24.57 2.17 -16.39
C LYS A 122 26.05 2.21 -16.72
N ARG A 123 26.84 1.28 -16.19
CA ARG A 123 28.29 1.23 -16.51
C ARG A 123 28.56 0.99 -18.00
N LEU A 124 27.74 0.15 -18.65
CA LEU A 124 27.91 -0.21 -20.07
C LEU A 124 27.37 0.86 -21.02
N THR A 125 26.24 1.47 -20.71
CA THR A 125 25.49 2.33 -21.64
C THR A 125 25.48 3.81 -21.25
N LYS A 126 25.92 4.13 -20.03
CA LYS A 126 25.80 5.47 -19.40
C LYS A 126 24.37 5.92 -19.15
N THR A 127 23.39 5.01 -19.29
CA THR A 127 21.99 5.29 -18.99
C THR A 127 21.81 5.47 -17.48
N PRO A 128 21.21 6.58 -17.01
CA PRO A 128 20.93 6.79 -15.59
C PRO A 128 19.87 5.81 -15.08
N TYR A 129 19.88 5.54 -13.77
CA TYR A 129 18.81 4.77 -13.14
C TYR A 129 18.34 5.38 -11.83
N LEU A 130 17.02 5.30 -11.60
CA LEU A 130 16.38 5.61 -10.34
C LEU A 130 16.14 4.32 -9.56
N TYR A 131 16.45 4.36 -8.27
CA TYR A 131 16.24 3.21 -7.38
C TYR A 131 15.12 3.48 -6.38
N VAL A 132 13.94 2.86 -6.59
CA VAL A 132 12.78 2.96 -5.71
C VAL A 132 12.90 1.93 -4.60
N VAL A 133 13.02 2.39 -3.37
CA VAL A 133 13.13 1.53 -2.19
C VAL A 133 11.75 1.39 -1.55
N TYR A 134 11.02 0.34 -1.95
CA TYR A 134 9.74 -0.02 -1.32
C TYR A 134 9.94 -0.63 0.06
N ASP A 135 10.88 -1.56 0.13
CA ASP A 135 11.26 -2.29 1.34
C ASP A 135 12.78 -2.27 1.47
N LEU A 136 13.27 -1.95 2.65
CA LEU A 136 14.71 -1.79 2.88
C LEU A 136 15.33 -3.10 3.37
N ASP A 137 15.62 -4.02 2.45
CA ASP A 137 16.44 -5.18 2.74
C ASP A 137 17.96 -4.82 2.60
N PRO A 138 18.84 -5.41 3.42
CA PRO A 138 18.62 -6.51 4.36
C PRO A 138 18.10 -6.09 5.74
N ASP A 139 17.97 -4.80 6.03
CA ASP A 139 17.65 -4.32 7.38
C ASP A 139 16.28 -4.81 7.86
N ARG A 140 15.28 -4.86 6.98
CA ARG A 140 13.98 -5.46 7.27
C ARG A 140 14.10 -6.94 7.64
N ALA A 141 14.88 -7.72 6.88
CA ALA A 141 15.11 -9.13 7.20
C ALA A 141 15.84 -9.32 8.55
N VAL A 142 16.74 -8.39 8.90
CA VAL A 142 17.38 -8.37 10.23
C VAL A 142 16.36 -8.08 11.32
N ARG A 143 15.49 -7.08 11.11
CA ARG A 143 14.46 -6.72 12.10
C ARG A 143 13.48 -7.86 12.34
N MET A 144 13.10 -8.59 11.30
CA MET A 144 12.24 -9.78 11.39
C MET A 144 12.95 -11.03 11.93
N GLY A 145 14.20 -10.95 12.37
CA GLY A 145 14.96 -12.09 12.88
C GLY A 145 15.37 -13.13 11.82
N VAL A 146 15.15 -12.84 10.52
CA VAL A 146 15.53 -13.75 9.42
C VAL A 146 17.04 -13.75 9.17
N LEU A 147 17.71 -12.62 9.40
CA LEU A 147 19.16 -12.48 9.29
C LEU A 147 19.75 -11.98 10.61
N PRO A 148 20.84 -12.59 11.12
CA PRO A 148 21.53 -12.08 12.30
C PRO A 148 22.17 -10.72 12.02
N ALA A 149 21.92 -9.71 12.85
CA ALA A 149 22.32 -8.32 12.62
C ALA A 149 23.84 -8.14 12.42
N ARG A 150 24.65 -8.92 13.17
CA ARG A 150 26.12 -8.82 13.19
C ARG A 150 26.83 -9.83 12.29
N SER A 151 26.09 -10.63 11.49
CA SER A 151 26.71 -11.66 10.65
C SER A 151 27.56 -11.03 9.52
N PRO A 152 28.62 -11.71 9.07
CA PRO A 152 29.40 -11.28 7.90
C PRO A 152 28.54 -11.13 6.64
N ILE A 153 27.54 -12.00 6.48
CA ILE A 153 26.60 -11.96 5.34
C ILE A 153 25.77 -10.67 5.39
N THR A 154 25.22 -10.30 6.53
CA THR A 154 24.45 -9.07 6.69
C THR A 154 25.30 -7.84 6.40
N ARG A 155 26.55 -7.80 6.89
CA ARG A 155 27.50 -6.72 6.58
C ARG A 155 27.78 -6.62 5.08
N LEU A 156 28.00 -7.74 4.41
CA LEU A 156 28.22 -7.79 2.98
C LEU A 156 26.99 -7.29 2.19
N LEU A 157 25.77 -7.75 2.54
CA LEU A 157 24.54 -7.32 1.90
C LEU A 157 24.31 -5.82 2.08
N ARG A 158 24.55 -5.26 3.28
CA ARG A 158 24.47 -3.81 3.53
C ARG A 158 25.50 -3.03 2.69
N SER A 159 26.72 -3.54 2.57
CA SER A 159 27.77 -2.93 1.75
C SER A 159 27.37 -2.90 0.27
N TRP A 160 26.79 -3.97 -0.26
CA TRP A 160 26.27 -4.02 -1.62
C TRP A 160 25.11 -3.05 -1.80
N GLN A 161 24.13 -3.06 -0.89
CA GLN A 161 23.00 -2.15 -0.91
C GLN A 161 23.46 -0.67 -0.92
N LYS A 162 24.42 -0.32 -0.03
CA LYS A 162 25.04 1.00 -0.02
C LYS A 162 25.66 1.35 -1.37
N SER A 163 26.47 0.45 -1.93
CA SER A 163 27.15 0.67 -3.21
C SER A 163 26.15 0.87 -4.36
N TRP A 164 25.04 0.14 -4.37
CA TRP A 164 24.01 0.29 -5.41
C TRP A 164 23.23 1.60 -5.27
N MET A 165 22.89 1.98 -4.04
CA MET A 165 22.26 3.27 -3.77
C MET A 165 23.17 4.43 -4.18
N GLN A 166 24.47 4.39 -3.85
CA GLN A 166 25.45 5.41 -4.25
C GLN A 166 25.64 5.54 -5.76
N LYS A 167 25.42 4.46 -6.53
CA LYS A 167 25.53 4.45 -7.99
C LYS A 167 24.26 4.88 -8.71
N ALA A 168 23.12 4.85 -8.03
CA ALA A 168 21.87 5.38 -8.57
C ALA A 168 22.01 6.89 -8.84
N ASP A 169 21.29 7.42 -9.80
CA ASP A 169 21.25 8.87 -10.02
C ASP A 169 20.36 9.55 -8.98
N GLN A 170 19.34 8.82 -8.50
CA GLN A 170 18.53 9.20 -7.35
C GLN A 170 18.01 7.94 -6.66
N VAL A 171 17.96 7.95 -5.34
CA VAL A 171 17.27 6.94 -4.52
C VAL A 171 15.91 7.52 -4.14
N LEU A 172 14.84 6.79 -4.41
CA LEU A 172 13.47 7.18 -4.08
C LEU A 172 12.97 6.35 -2.91
N VAL A 173 12.46 7.00 -1.88
CA VAL A 173 11.92 6.36 -0.68
C VAL A 173 10.49 6.83 -0.43
N LEU A 174 9.72 6.03 0.31
CA LEU A 174 8.27 6.22 0.42
C LEU A 174 7.85 7.16 1.53
N GLY A 175 8.79 7.58 2.39
CA GLY A 175 8.49 8.45 3.51
C GLY A 175 9.75 9.08 4.11
N ARG A 176 9.56 10.14 4.89
CA ARG A 176 10.63 10.90 5.55
C ARG A 176 11.40 10.04 6.54
N CYS A 177 10.72 9.14 7.27
CA CYS A 177 11.38 8.20 8.17
C CYS A 177 12.32 7.23 7.41
N MET A 178 11.98 6.85 6.18
CA MET A 178 12.87 6.04 5.33
C MET A 178 14.06 6.86 4.83
N GLN A 179 13.85 8.13 4.46
CA GLN A 179 14.94 9.04 4.07
C GLN A 179 15.94 9.20 5.21
N GLU A 180 15.45 9.50 6.42
CA GLU A 180 16.27 9.64 7.62
C GLU A 180 17.05 8.36 7.92
N TYR A 181 16.39 7.20 7.80
CA TYR A 181 17.02 5.90 8.02
C TYR A 181 18.14 5.64 6.99
N VAL A 182 17.84 5.79 5.69
CA VAL A 182 18.80 5.56 4.60
C VAL A 182 19.98 6.51 4.69
N THR A 183 19.74 7.79 4.95
CA THR A 183 20.79 8.80 5.11
C THR A 183 21.71 8.44 6.28
N ARG A 184 21.15 8.10 7.44
CA ARG A 184 21.94 7.77 8.64
C ARG A 184 22.64 6.42 8.51
N GLN A 185 21.92 5.36 8.09
CA GLN A 185 22.43 3.98 8.09
C GLN A 185 23.42 3.72 6.96
N TYR A 186 23.19 4.29 5.79
CA TYR A 186 23.99 4.07 4.60
C TYR A 186 24.94 5.24 4.29
N GLY A 187 24.82 6.36 5.00
CA GLY A 187 25.67 7.54 4.81
C GLY A 187 25.49 8.17 3.43
N LEU A 188 24.26 8.19 2.92
CA LEU A 188 23.93 8.88 1.68
C LEU A 188 23.59 10.35 1.98
N PRO A 189 23.97 11.29 1.12
CA PRO A 189 23.60 12.69 1.32
C PRO A 189 22.09 12.86 1.11
N PRO A 190 21.41 13.73 1.89
CA PRO A 190 19.96 13.91 1.83
C PRO A 190 19.43 14.26 0.42
N GLU A 191 20.18 15.04 -0.34
CA GLU A 191 19.85 15.44 -1.73
C GLU A 191 19.86 14.25 -2.69
N HIS A 192 20.55 13.17 -2.38
CA HIS A 192 20.57 11.93 -3.16
C HIS A 192 19.38 11.01 -2.86
N VAL A 193 18.65 11.28 -1.77
CA VAL A 193 17.50 10.47 -1.32
C VAL A 193 16.25 11.33 -1.33
N GLN A 194 15.39 11.11 -2.32
CA GLN A 194 14.16 11.87 -2.48
C GLN A 194 12.96 11.08 -1.92
N VAL A 195 12.09 11.77 -1.16
CA VAL A 195 10.82 11.20 -0.72
C VAL A 195 9.79 11.37 -1.83
N ILE A 196 9.23 10.24 -2.28
CA ILE A 196 8.03 10.20 -3.13
C ILE A 196 7.07 9.19 -2.50
N PRO A 197 5.92 9.62 -1.98
CA PRO A 197 4.97 8.73 -1.32
C PRO A 197 4.35 7.74 -2.30
N ILE A 198 3.61 6.77 -1.76
CA ILE A 198 2.73 5.92 -2.57
C ILE A 198 1.49 6.73 -2.91
N GLY A 199 0.99 6.59 -4.12
CA GLY A 199 -0.27 7.20 -4.54
C GLY A 199 -1.47 6.40 -4.06
N GLY A 200 -2.62 7.07 -3.95
CA GLY A 200 -3.91 6.43 -3.78
C GLY A 200 -4.83 6.69 -4.97
N ASP A 201 -5.61 5.66 -5.31
CA ASP A 201 -6.57 5.74 -6.39
C ASP A 201 -7.86 6.39 -5.89
N HIS A 202 -7.96 7.71 -6.09
CA HIS A 202 -9.10 8.52 -5.65
C HIS A 202 -10.33 8.37 -6.56
N GLU A 203 -10.17 7.77 -7.72
CA GLU A 203 -11.26 7.53 -8.68
C GLU A 203 -11.93 6.18 -8.44
N ALA A 204 -11.15 5.13 -8.21
CA ALA A 204 -11.68 3.79 -7.89
C ALA A 204 -12.15 3.68 -6.44
N ILE A 205 -11.47 4.36 -5.50
CA ILE A 205 -11.84 4.35 -4.08
C ILE A 205 -12.48 5.70 -3.73
N ARG A 206 -13.75 5.66 -3.35
CA ARG A 206 -14.55 6.87 -3.07
C ARG A 206 -15.13 6.83 -1.66
N PRO A 207 -15.34 7.98 -1.03
CA PRO A 207 -16.15 8.08 0.18
C PRO A 207 -17.58 7.68 -0.14
N LEU A 208 -17.99 6.49 0.33
CA LEU A 208 -19.35 5.99 0.20
C LEU A 208 -20.05 6.02 1.57
N SER A 209 -21.39 5.94 1.58
CA SER A 209 -22.15 5.73 2.82
C SER A 209 -21.65 4.45 3.52
N PRO A 210 -21.60 4.41 4.86
CA PRO A 210 -21.26 3.17 5.59
C PRO A 210 -22.22 2.02 5.35
N CYS A 211 -23.48 2.30 4.95
CA CYS A 211 -24.48 1.28 4.61
C CYS A 211 -24.16 0.60 3.26
N THR A 212 -23.06 -0.12 3.22
CA THR A 212 -22.55 -0.78 2.02
C THR A 212 -23.15 -2.16 1.82
N ARG A 213 -23.02 -2.69 0.59
CA ARG A 213 -23.35 -4.09 0.30
C ARG A 213 -22.52 -5.04 1.14
N PHE A 214 -21.28 -4.67 1.41
CA PHE A 214 -20.37 -5.47 2.24
C PHE A 214 -20.92 -5.61 3.68
N ARG A 215 -21.38 -4.51 4.30
CA ARG A 215 -22.04 -4.59 5.63
C ARG A 215 -23.25 -5.51 5.63
N ALA A 216 -24.11 -5.38 4.61
CA ALA A 216 -25.30 -6.20 4.47
C ALA A 216 -24.96 -7.69 4.29
N ALA A 217 -23.99 -8.01 3.42
CA ALA A 217 -23.58 -9.39 3.15
C ALA A 217 -22.97 -10.09 4.37
N HIS A 218 -22.32 -9.35 5.26
CA HIS A 218 -21.65 -9.89 6.44
C HIS A 218 -22.38 -9.58 7.77
N ASN A 219 -23.61 -9.04 7.72
CA ASN A 219 -24.41 -8.68 8.90
C ASN A 219 -23.65 -7.76 9.88
N LEU A 220 -22.88 -6.81 9.37
CA LEU A 220 -22.06 -5.90 10.16
C LEU A 220 -22.90 -4.74 10.69
N ASN A 221 -23.45 -4.93 11.89
CA ASN A 221 -24.16 -3.91 12.65
C ASN A 221 -23.23 -3.31 13.71
N GLY A 222 -23.44 -2.03 14.05
CA GLY A 222 -22.65 -1.32 15.05
C GLY A 222 -21.38 -0.67 14.46
N PHE A 223 -20.37 -0.49 15.30
CA PHE A 223 -19.13 0.21 14.95
C PHE A 223 -18.12 -0.78 14.36
N VAL A 224 -17.73 -0.55 13.11
CA VAL A 224 -16.87 -1.45 12.35
C VAL A 224 -15.43 -0.92 12.28
N VAL A 225 -14.50 -1.68 12.85
CA VAL A 225 -13.05 -1.46 12.80
C VAL A 225 -12.46 -2.40 11.75
N CYS A 226 -11.97 -1.83 10.64
CA CYS A 226 -11.54 -2.63 9.50
C CYS A 226 -10.02 -2.59 9.33
N TYR A 227 -9.41 -3.77 9.16
CA TYR A 227 -8.07 -3.92 8.61
C TYR A 227 -8.15 -4.63 7.27
N SER A 228 -7.59 -4.05 6.21
CA SER A 228 -7.53 -4.69 4.90
C SER A 228 -6.11 -4.78 4.38
N GLY A 229 -5.68 -5.99 3.97
CA GLY A 229 -4.39 -6.20 3.33
C GLY A 229 -3.64 -7.46 3.77
N ASN A 230 -2.34 -7.51 3.47
CA ASN A 230 -1.51 -8.65 3.82
C ASN A 230 -1.33 -8.78 5.34
N PHE A 231 -1.53 -9.97 5.88
CA PHE A 231 -1.21 -10.33 7.28
C PHE A 231 0.26 -10.73 7.37
N GLY A 232 1.13 -9.76 7.08
CA GLY A 232 2.58 -9.94 7.05
C GLY A 232 3.18 -10.05 8.46
N ARG A 233 4.36 -10.67 8.56
CA ARG A 233 5.09 -10.86 9.84
C ARG A 233 5.52 -9.57 10.54
N TYR A 234 5.42 -8.45 9.85
CA TYR A 234 5.80 -7.13 10.35
C TYR A 234 4.59 -6.27 10.74
N HIS A 235 3.42 -6.90 10.91
CA HIS A 235 2.21 -6.26 11.44
C HIS A 235 1.90 -6.79 12.84
N ASP A 236 1.63 -5.88 13.76
CA ASP A 236 1.28 -6.17 15.15
C ASP A 236 -0.21 -6.48 15.25
N PHE A 237 -0.58 -7.74 15.04
CA PHE A 237 -1.96 -8.20 15.22
C PHE A 237 -2.27 -8.59 16.67
N ASP A 238 -1.27 -8.87 17.48
CA ASP A 238 -1.51 -9.27 18.86
C ASP A 238 -2.12 -8.10 19.66
N THR A 239 -1.59 -6.89 19.52
CA THR A 239 -2.21 -5.68 20.10
C THR A 239 -3.65 -5.47 19.64
N VAL A 240 -3.94 -5.70 18.33
CA VAL A 240 -5.29 -5.55 17.77
C VAL A 240 -6.26 -6.59 18.36
N LEU A 241 -5.85 -7.85 18.48
CA LEU A 241 -6.68 -8.93 19.03
C LEU A 241 -6.93 -8.74 20.53
N ASP A 242 -5.91 -8.31 21.28
CA ASP A 242 -6.06 -8.02 22.70
C ASP A 242 -7.02 -6.85 22.95
N ALA A 243 -6.93 -5.79 22.14
CA ALA A 243 -7.89 -4.68 22.17
C ALA A 243 -9.31 -5.12 21.82
N ALA A 244 -9.47 -5.98 20.79
CA ALA A 244 -10.76 -6.54 20.41
C ALA A 244 -11.39 -7.35 21.55
N LYS A 245 -10.58 -8.14 22.25
CA LYS A 245 -11.01 -8.93 23.42
C LYS A 245 -11.45 -8.04 24.58
N CYS A 246 -10.72 -6.94 24.86
CA CYS A 246 -11.13 -5.97 25.87
C CYS A 246 -12.47 -5.31 25.51
N LEU A 247 -12.62 -4.87 24.25
CA LEU A 247 -13.84 -4.21 23.78
C LEU A 247 -15.05 -5.14 23.72
N LEU A 248 -14.86 -6.45 23.60
CA LEU A 248 -15.96 -7.42 23.65
C LEU A 248 -16.74 -7.33 24.97
N GLY A 249 -16.04 -7.05 26.09
CA GLY A 249 -16.66 -6.90 27.40
C GLY A 249 -17.24 -5.51 27.68
N THR A 250 -16.68 -4.46 27.10
CA THR A 250 -17.06 -3.06 27.40
C THR A 250 -17.92 -2.41 26.32
N GLU A 251 -17.67 -2.73 25.05
CA GLU A 251 -18.35 -2.15 23.87
C GLU A 251 -18.75 -3.27 22.88
N PRO A 252 -19.76 -4.09 23.21
CA PRO A 252 -20.10 -5.30 22.42
C PRO A 252 -20.60 -4.99 21.00
N THR A 253 -20.92 -3.74 20.70
CA THR A 253 -21.30 -3.28 19.36
C THR A 253 -20.10 -3.09 18.42
N VAL A 254 -18.87 -3.06 18.96
CA VAL A 254 -17.65 -2.91 18.15
C VAL A 254 -17.31 -4.24 17.49
N LYS A 255 -17.18 -4.23 16.15
CA LYS A 255 -16.83 -5.39 15.33
C LYS A 255 -15.50 -5.13 14.61
N PHE A 256 -14.60 -6.10 14.71
CA PHE A 256 -13.35 -6.08 13.97
C PHE A 256 -13.47 -6.93 12.71
N VAL A 257 -13.15 -6.37 11.57
CA VAL A 257 -13.20 -7.05 10.27
C VAL A 257 -11.77 -7.06 9.69
N LEU A 258 -11.13 -8.21 9.75
CA LEU A 258 -9.77 -8.42 9.27
C LEU A 258 -9.83 -9.11 7.90
N VAL A 259 -9.61 -8.35 6.83
CA VAL A 259 -9.73 -8.83 5.45
C VAL A 259 -8.35 -9.01 4.84
N GLY A 260 -8.05 -10.25 4.45
CA GLY A 260 -6.75 -10.51 3.84
C GLY A 260 -6.22 -11.92 3.99
N GLY A 261 -4.91 -12.04 3.90
CA GLY A 261 -4.19 -13.29 4.06
C GLY A 261 -2.69 -13.03 4.22
N GLY A 262 -1.95 -14.06 4.52
CA GLY A 262 -0.50 -13.94 4.71
C GLY A 262 0.02 -14.82 5.83
N ALA A 263 1.26 -14.57 6.23
CA ALA A 263 1.99 -15.45 7.15
C ALA A 263 1.37 -15.57 8.55
N GLN A 264 0.63 -14.54 8.99
CA GLN A 264 -0.01 -14.53 10.31
C GLN A 264 -1.47 -14.99 10.30
N LYS A 265 -2.07 -15.30 9.12
CA LYS A 265 -3.49 -15.68 9.05
C LYS A 265 -3.84 -16.82 10.01
N ALA A 266 -3.08 -17.90 9.98
CA ALA A 266 -3.32 -19.05 10.85
C ALA A 266 -3.14 -18.74 12.36
N HIS A 267 -2.26 -17.79 12.70
CA HIS A 267 -2.08 -17.29 14.06
C HIS A 267 -3.32 -16.51 14.52
N ILE A 268 -3.79 -15.57 13.69
CA ILE A 268 -4.97 -14.74 13.96
C ILE A 268 -6.21 -15.64 14.15
N GLU A 269 -6.49 -16.54 13.18
CA GLU A 269 -7.65 -17.44 13.22
C GLU A 269 -7.62 -18.37 14.45
N ARG A 270 -6.43 -18.82 14.84
CA ARG A 270 -6.25 -19.65 16.06
C ARG A 270 -6.58 -18.83 17.31
N ARG A 271 -6.00 -17.63 17.47
CA ARG A 271 -6.26 -16.77 18.63
C ARG A 271 -7.74 -16.40 18.75
N VAL A 272 -8.38 -16.02 17.64
CA VAL A 272 -9.81 -15.68 17.59
C VAL A 272 -10.66 -16.85 18.11
N ARG A 273 -10.36 -18.09 17.66
CA ARG A 273 -11.09 -19.29 18.07
C ARG A 273 -10.78 -19.70 19.51
N ASP A 274 -9.49 -19.82 19.85
CA ASP A 274 -9.05 -20.41 21.12
C ASP A 274 -9.30 -19.47 22.31
N GLU A 275 -9.38 -18.15 22.08
CA GLU A 275 -9.66 -17.12 23.09
C GLU A 275 -11.11 -16.59 23.03
N ASP A 276 -11.97 -17.18 22.18
CA ASP A 276 -13.39 -16.80 21.98
C ASP A 276 -13.59 -15.29 21.72
N ILE A 277 -12.77 -14.71 20.82
CA ILE A 277 -12.86 -13.29 20.47
C ILE A 277 -13.98 -13.11 19.43
N SER A 278 -15.23 -13.22 19.85
CA SER A 278 -16.42 -13.33 18.97
C SER A 278 -16.76 -12.05 18.21
N ASN A 279 -16.17 -10.92 18.55
CA ASN A 279 -16.31 -9.65 17.82
C ASN A 279 -15.29 -9.47 16.68
N VAL A 280 -14.44 -10.48 16.38
CA VAL A 280 -13.46 -10.46 15.29
C VAL A 280 -13.90 -11.39 14.16
N MET A 281 -14.03 -10.86 12.96
CA MET A 281 -14.27 -11.60 11.73
C MET A 281 -13.02 -11.60 10.86
N VAL A 282 -12.56 -12.78 10.44
CA VAL A 282 -11.39 -12.94 9.54
C VAL A 282 -11.88 -13.41 8.17
N LEU A 283 -11.65 -12.60 7.15
CA LEU A 283 -12.12 -12.84 5.78
C LEU A 283 -10.96 -12.94 4.79
N PRO A 284 -11.13 -13.65 3.68
CA PRO A 284 -10.15 -13.64 2.59
C PRO A 284 -10.09 -12.25 1.93
N PHE A 285 -9.13 -12.08 1.02
CA PHE A 285 -9.12 -10.88 0.18
C PHE A 285 -10.40 -10.78 -0.66
N VAL A 286 -10.93 -9.56 -0.77
CA VAL A 286 -12.07 -9.27 -1.66
C VAL A 286 -11.57 -8.97 -3.09
N PRO A 287 -12.39 -9.19 -4.11
CA PRO A 287 -12.13 -8.69 -5.47
C PRO A 287 -11.90 -7.18 -5.50
N LYS A 288 -11.16 -6.70 -6.51
CA LYS A 288 -10.84 -5.28 -6.65
C LYS A 288 -12.09 -4.40 -6.73
N GLU A 289 -13.13 -4.89 -7.39
CA GLU A 289 -14.40 -4.21 -7.58
C GLU A 289 -15.17 -3.98 -6.26
N GLU A 290 -14.95 -4.84 -5.28
CA GLU A 290 -15.58 -4.77 -3.95
C GLU A 290 -14.72 -3.99 -2.93
N TYR A 291 -13.48 -3.64 -3.30
CA TYR A 291 -12.53 -3.05 -2.35
C TYR A 291 -12.96 -1.67 -1.83
N SER A 292 -13.52 -0.83 -2.71
CA SER A 292 -14.06 0.47 -2.29
C SER A 292 -15.24 0.31 -1.32
N ASP A 293 -16.11 -0.68 -1.56
CA ASP A 293 -17.26 -1.00 -0.72
C ASP A 293 -16.84 -1.55 0.66
N LEU A 294 -15.83 -2.40 0.67
CA LEU A 294 -15.19 -2.88 1.90
C LEU A 294 -14.64 -1.72 2.74
N LEU A 295 -13.80 -0.85 2.16
CA LEU A 295 -13.22 0.27 2.90
C LEU A 295 -14.30 1.25 3.41
N ALA A 296 -15.34 1.49 2.61
CA ALA A 296 -16.46 2.32 3.00
C ALA A 296 -17.32 1.70 4.11
N SER A 297 -17.29 0.38 4.27
CA SER A 297 -18.01 -0.32 5.35
C SER A 297 -17.45 -0.03 6.74
N ALA A 298 -16.22 0.45 6.84
CA ALA A 298 -15.57 0.76 8.10
C ALA A 298 -16.06 2.10 8.69
N ASP A 299 -16.15 2.19 10.00
CA ASP A 299 -16.22 3.46 10.72
C ASP A 299 -14.81 3.97 11.02
N VAL A 300 -13.87 3.04 11.26
CA VAL A 300 -12.44 3.27 11.44
C VAL A 300 -11.63 2.23 10.70
N SER A 301 -10.55 2.64 10.07
CA SER A 301 -9.59 1.72 9.45
C SER A 301 -8.31 1.60 10.27
N LEU A 302 -7.75 0.38 10.32
CA LEU A 302 -6.53 0.09 11.09
C LEU A 302 -5.29 0.04 10.20
N VAL A 303 -4.22 0.63 10.71
CA VAL A 303 -2.85 0.42 10.21
C VAL A 303 -1.98 -0.04 11.37
N THR A 304 -1.28 -1.15 11.21
CA THR A 304 -0.41 -1.67 12.26
C THR A 304 0.95 -2.08 11.69
N LEU A 305 2.01 -1.87 12.45
CA LEU A 305 3.37 -2.33 12.18
C LEU A 305 4.03 -2.80 13.47
N GLU A 306 4.90 -3.78 13.37
CA GLU A 306 5.77 -4.19 14.48
C GLU A 306 6.76 -3.10 14.88
N PRO A 307 7.18 -3.03 16.16
CA PRO A 307 8.19 -2.09 16.61
C PRO A 307 9.48 -2.18 15.78
N GLY A 308 10.04 -1.04 15.39
CA GLY A 308 11.29 -0.94 14.64
C GLY A 308 11.16 -1.23 13.15
N MET A 309 9.94 -1.24 12.61
CA MET A 309 9.69 -1.28 11.17
C MET A 309 9.65 0.11 10.53
N GLU A 310 9.58 1.17 11.34
CA GLU A 310 9.69 2.55 10.89
C GLU A 310 11.02 2.80 10.17
N GLY A 311 10.94 3.46 9.04
CA GLY A 311 12.11 3.67 8.17
C GLY A 311 12.51 2.48 7.30
N LEU A 312 11.88 1.30 7.45
CA LEU A 312 12.16 0.10 6.64
C LEU A 312 11.11 -0.17 5.58
N CYS A 313 9.88 0.28 5.80
CA CYS A 313 8.77 0.25 4.84
C CYS A 313 7.70 1.29 5.21
N VAL A 314 6.79 1.56 4.27
CA VAL A 314 5.58 2.37 4.50
C VAL A 314 4.38 1.56 4.04
N PRO A 315 3.34 1.38 4.88
CA PRO A 315 2.15 0.61 4.51
C PRO A 315 1.36 1.28 3.38
N SER A 316 1.32 0.69 2.18
CA SER A 316 0.60 1.24 1.03
C SER A 316 -0.90 1.37 1.26
N LYS A 317 -1.49 0.48 2.06
CA LYS A 317 -2.93 0.50 2.42
C LYS A 317 -3.38 1.83 3.04
N PHE A 318 -2.47 2.56 3.69
CA PHE A 318 -2.77 3.84 4.31
C PHE A 318 -3.34 4.84 3.28
N TYR A 319 -2.79 4.90 2.10
CA TYR A 319 -3.28 5.80 1.04
C TYR A 319 -4.64 5.37 0.47
N SER A 320 -4.93 4.08 0.46
CA SER A 320 -6.29 3.57 0.13
C SER A 320 -7.31 3.94 1.21
N ILE A 321 -6.90 3.94 2.47
CA ILE A 321 -7.76 4.40 3.59
C ILE A 321 -8.03 5.89 3.47
N LEU A 322 -7.01 6.71 3.20
CA LEU A 322 -7.20 8.14 2.94
C LEU A 322 -8.22 8.35 1.78
N ALA A 323 -8.11 7.54 0.71
CA ALA A 323 -9.02 7.62 -0.43
C ALA A 323 -10.47 7.32 -0.06
N SER A 324 -10.71 6.40 0.87
CA SER A 324 -12.05 6.04 1.32
C SER A 324 -12.72 7.09 2.21
N GLY A 325 -11.96 8.10 2.66
CA GLY A 325 -12.47 9.13 3.58
C GLY A 325 -12.83 8.56 4.95
N ARG A 326 -12.11 7.53 5.42
CA ARG A 326 -12.29 6.97 6.76
C ARG A 326 -11.14 7.39 7.67
N PRO A 327 -11.42 7.65 8.97
CA PRO A 327 -10.37 7.93 9.94
C PRO A 327 -9.48 6.69 10.09
N THR A 328 -8.20 6.93 10.33
CA THR A 328 -7.23 5.85 10.59
C THR A 328 -6.90 5.80 12.08
N VAL A 329 -6.97 4.63 12.68
CA VAL A 329 -6.31 4.35 13.96
C VAL A 329 -5.08 3.51 13.67
N ALA A 330 -3.89 3.98 14.06
CA ALA A 330 -2.64 3.33 13.73
C ALA A 330 -1.85 2.92 14.98
N THR A 331 -1.50 1.62 15.07
CA THR A 331 -0.53 1.10 16.04
C THR A 331 0.84 1.08 15.40
N VAL A 332 1.56 2.19 15.48
CA VAL A 332 2.85 2.42 14.84
C VAL A 332 3.73 3.32 15.71
N SER A 333 5.05 3.33 15.46
CA SER A 333 5.94 4.29 16.10
C SER A 333 5.54 5.73 15.76
N ALA A 334 5.64 6.65 16.72
CA ALA A 334 5.39 8.08 16.52
C ALA A 334 6.32 8.72 15.47
N HIS A 335 7.46 8.07 15.16
CA HIS A 335 8.41 8.52 14.13
C HIS A 335 8.11 7.94 12.75
N SER A 336 7.09 7.09 12.60
CA SER A 336 6.70 6.52 11.32
C SER A 336 6.09 7.57 10.38
N GLU A 337 6.13 7.33 9.07
CA GLU A 337 5.50 8.22 8.10
C GLU A 337 3.98 8.30 8.32
N VAL A 338 3.34 7.17 8.66
CA VAL A 338 1.90 7.15 8.95
C VAL A 338 1.56 8.06 10.12
N ALA A 339 2.30 7.98 11.23
CA ALA A 339 2.06 8.83 12.39
C ALA A 339 2.22 10.32 12.06
N ARG A 340 3.24 10.68 11.28
CA ARG A 340 3.47 12.07 10.83
C ARG A 340 2.30 12.59 10.00
N VAL A 341 1.84 11.81 9.01
CA VAL A 341 0.70 12.21 8.17
C VAL A 341 -0.58 12.31 9.00
N LEU A 342 -0.84 11.38 9.92
CA LEU A 342 -2.02 11.46 10.79
C LEU A 342 -2.05 12.77 11.61
N ALA A 343 -0.90 13.17 12.15
CA ALA A 343 -0.79 14.38 12.95
C ALA A 343 -0.87 15.67 12.11
N GLU A 344 -0.22 15.67 10.93
CA GLU A 344 -0.18 16.84 10.03
C GLU A 344 -1.53 17.12 9.36
N GLU A 345 -2.26 16.06 9.00
CA GLU A 345 -3.52 16.15 8.27
C GLU A 345 -4.74 16.02 9.20
N ASP A 346 -4.54 15.79 10.51
CA ASP A 346 -5.63 15.57 11.48
C ASP A 346 -6.67 14.56 10.98
N CYS A 347 -6.16 13.38 10.51
CA CYS A 347 -6.96 12.39 9.80
C CYS A 347 -7.02 11.03 10.52
N GLY A 348 -6.68 11.00 11.82
CA GLY A 348 -6.73 9.79 12.62
C GLY A 348 -5.92 9.88 13.91
N LEU A 349 -5.81 8.75 14.61
CA LEU A 349 -5.15 8.65 15.91
C LEU A 349 -3.98 7.64 15.83
N GLN A 350 -2.88 7.94 16.52
CA GLN A 350 -1.72 7.07 16.59
C GLN A 350 -1.51 6.56 18.01
N MET A 351 -1.33 5.24 18.15
CA MET A 351 -0.93 4.56 19.36
C MET A 351 0.43 3.88 19.15
N VAL A 352 1.17 3.69 20.22
CA VAL A 352 2.39 2.88 20.19
C VAL A 352 2.02 1.39 20.11
N GLN A 353 2.86 0.61 19.47
CA GLN A 353 2.69 -0.85 19.42
C GLN A 353 2.72 -1.44 20.84
N GLY A 354 1.81 -2.40 21.12
CA GLY A 354 1.63 -2.99 22.45
C GLY A 354 0.78 -2.15 23.42
N ASP A 355 0.38 -0.95 23.04
CA ASP A 355 -0.49 -0.09 23.86
C ASP A 355 -1.96 -0.47 23.65
N ILE A 356 -2.37 -1.55 24.29
CA ILE A 356 -3.75 -2.07 24.24
C ILE A 356 -4.72 -1.06 24.84
N VAL A 357 -4.38 -0.44 25.95
CA VAL A 357 -5.24 0.53 26.63
C VAL A 357 -5.46 1.77 25.77
N GLY A 358 -4.40 2.29 25.17
CA GLY A 358 -4.48 3.42 24.22
C GLY A 358 -5.32 3.08 22.99
N LEU A 359 -5.17 1.87 22.43
CA LEU A 359 -5.96 1.44 21.27
C LEU A 359 -7.46 1.29 21.63
N VAL A 360 -7.78 0.66 22.74
CA VAL A 360 -9.16 0.59 23.28
C VAL A 360 -9.74 1.97 23.48
N GLY A 361 -8.99 2.87 24.16
CA GLY A 361 -9.41 4.26 24.39
C GLY A 361 -9.68 5.04 23.11
N ALA A 362 -8.81 4.90 22.11
CA ALA A 362 -8.97 5.57 20.82
C ALA A 362 -10.22 5.08 20.06
N LEU A 363 -10.45 3.77 20.02
CA LEU A 363 -11.62 3.19 19.37
C LEU A 363 -12.92 3.56 20.09
N SER A 364 -12.96 3.47 21.43
CA SER A 364 -14.11 3.92 22.22
C SER A 364 -14.36 5.43 22.06
N HIS A 365 -13.32 6.24 22.02
CA HIS A 365 -13.44 7.67 21.79
C HIS A 365 -14.14 7.95 20.45
N LEU A 366 -13.68 7.34 19.34
CA LEU A 366 -14.29 7.55 18.03
C LEU A 366 -15.69 6.95 17.91
N LEU A 367 -16.00 5.88 18.64
CA LEU A 367 -17.35 5.34 18.74
C LEU A 367 -18.33 6.36 19.36
N HIS A 368 -17.90 7.05 20.42
CA HIS A 368 -18.75 8.01 21.16
C HIS A 368 -18.70 9.44 20.61
N HIS A 369 -17.77 9.73 19.66
CA HIS A 369 -17.62 11.04 18.99
C HIS A 369 -17.67 10.90 17.47
N PRO A 370 -18.83 10.49 16.90
CA PRO A 370 -18.95 10.22 15.46
C PRO A 370 -18.68 11.46 14.57
N GLU A 371 -18.94 12.66 15.08
CA GLU A 371 -18.64 13.93 14.40
C GLU A 371 -17.11 14.14 14.25
N GLU A 372 -16.32 13.73 15.23
CA GLU A 372 -14.86 13.79 15.15
C GLU A 372 -14.32 12.74 14.17
N ALA A 373 -14.84 11.52 14.23
CA ALA A 373 -14.52 10.48 13.26
C ALA A 373 -14.84 10.93 11.81
N ALA A 374 -16.00 11.57 11.61
CA ALA A 374 -16.38 12.12 10.31
C ALA A 374 -15.46 13.25 9.84
N ARG A 375 -15.04 14.15 10.74
CA ARG A 375 -14.09 15.23 10.46
C ARG A 375 -12.73 14.69 10.07
N MET A 376 -12.22 13.71 10.81
CA MET A 376 -10.95 13.03 10.47
C MET A 376 -11.04 12.31 9.11
N GLY A 377 -12.15 11.66 8.82
CA GLY A 377 -12.40 11.01 7.53
C GLY A 377 -12.44 12.02 6.37
N TYR A 378 -13.07 13.16 6.55
CA TYR A 378 -13.05 14.26 5.58
C TYR A 378 -11.63 14.78 5.34
N ASN A 379 -10.86 14.99 6.39
CA ASN A 379 -9.47 15.42 6.32
C ASN A 379 -8.59 14.39 5.60
N ALA A 380 -8.81 13.08 5.86
CA ALA A 380 -8.12 11.99 5.18
C ALA A 380 -8.32 12.07 3.66
N ARG A 381 -9.57 12.22 3.21
CA ARG A 381 -9.89 12.37 1.79
C ARG A 381 -9.27 13.62 1.19
N LYS A 382 -9.40 14.75 1.86
CA LYS A 382 -8.82 16.03 1.44
C LYS A 382 -7.30 15.92 1.28
N ALA A 383 -6.60 15.35 2.26
CA ALA A 383 -5.16 15.14 2.21
C ALA A 383 -4.74 14.29 0.99
N LEU A 384 -5.51 13.22 0.69
CA LEU A 384 -5.26 12.43 -0.50
C LEU A 384 -5.43 13.24 -1.77
N GLU A 385 -6.55 13.94 -1.93
CA GLU A 385 -6.87 14.71 -3.15
C GLU A 385 -5.87 15.84 -3.40
N GLU A 386 -5.35 16.47 -2.34
CA GLU A 386 -4.41 17.56 -2.45
C GLU A 386 -2.95 17.12 -2.62
N LYS A 387 -2.55 15.92 -2.10
CA LYS A 387 -1.13 15.58 -1.95
C LYS A 387 -0.75 14.17 -2.42
N TYR A 388 -1.67 13.19 -2.36
CA TYR A 388 -1.30 11.77 -2.45
C TYR A 388 -2.05 11.00 -3.54
N THR A 389 -2.66 11.65 -4.53
CA THR A 389 -3.26 10.92 -5.66
C THR A 389 -2.18 10.28 -6.53
N ASN A 390 -2.52 9.22 -7.26
CA ASN A 390 -1.61 8.61 -8.25
C ASN A 390 -1.08 9.65 -9.25
N ARG A 391 -1.84 10.71 -9.55
CA ARG A 391 -1.42 11.81 -10.44
C ARG A 391 -0.36 12.70 -9.79
N HIS A 392 -0.51 13.07 -8.52
CA HIS A 392 0.52 13.84 -7.78
C HIS A 392 1.84 13.05 -7.72
N VAL A 393 1.75 11.77 -7.42
CA VAL A 393 2.92 10.88 -7.37
C VAL A 393 3.57 10.74 -8.75
N ALA A 394 2.77 10.54 -9.81
CA ALA A 394 3.29 10.47 -11.19
C ALA A 394 4.00 11.76 -11.60
N ALA A 395 3.51 12.94 -11.18
CA ALA A 395 4.17 14.21 -11.45
C ALA A 395 5.56 14.31 -10.77
N LEU A 396 5.68 13.86 -9.53
CA LEU A 396 6.96 13.81 -8.81
C LEU A 396 7.95 12.83 -9.47
N TYR A 397 7.47 11.66 -9.86
CA TYR A 397 8.28 10.71 -10.63
C TYR A 397 8.73 11.28 -11.96
N TYR A 398 7.82 11.89 -12.72
CA TYR A 398 8.16 12.48 -14.03
C TYR A 398 9.22 13.58 -13.92
N GLN A 399 9.08 14.50 -12.96
CA GLN A 399 10.06 15.55 -12.70
C GLN A 399 11.44 14.96 -12.35
N THR A 400 11.45 13.91 -11.53
CA THR A 400 12.70 13.24 -11.11
C THR A 400 13.33 12.48 -12.29
N MET A 401 12.52 11.81 -13.11
CA MET A 401 12.97 11.14 -14.33
C MET A 401 13.59 12.14 -15.31
N CYS A 402 12.95 13.29 -15.54
CA CYS A 402 13.49 14.32 -16.42
C CYS A 402 14.82 14.87 -15.91
N ARG A 403 14.94 15.15 -14.61
CA ARG A 403 16.21 15.60 -14.01
C ARG A 403 17.31 14.57 -14.22
N ALA A 404 17.05 13.30 -13.96
CA ALA A 404 18.04 12.24 -14.10
C ALA A 404 18.43 11.97 -15.57
N ALA A 405 17.48 12.09 -16.50
CA ALA A 405 17.71 11.92 -17.94
C ALA A 405 18.28 13.19 -18.63
N GLY A 406 18.38 14.31 -17.91
CA GLY A 406 18.86 15.58 -18.49
C GLY A 406 17.88 16.22 -19.48
N CYS A 407 16.59 16.00 -19.33
CA CYS A 407 15.54 16.58 -20.17
C CYS A 407 14.70 17.61 -19.41
N VAL A 408 14.03 18.49 -20.17
CA VAL A 408 13.12 19.48 -19.58
C VAL A 408 11.80 18.82 -19.23
N ALA A 409 11.32 19.04 -18.00
CA ALA A 409 10.01 18.59 -17.58
C ALA A 409 8.92 19.50 -18.12
N PHE A 410 7.90 18.91 -18.74
CA PHE A 410 6.71 19.63 -19.18
C PHE A 410 5.57 19.48 -18.18
N PRO A 411 4.64 20.46 -18.07
CA PRO A 411 3.46 20.31 -17.23
C PRO A 411 2.62 19.12 -17.68
N ALA A 412 1.90 18.49 -16.74
CA ALA A 412 0.96 17.43 -17.04
C ALA A 412 -0.10 17.92 -18.04
N LYS A 413 -0.60 17.03 -18.89
CA LYS A 413 -1.73 17.33 -19.77
C LYS A 413 -2.90 17.80 -18.88
N GLN A 414 -3.35 19.04 -19.05
CA GLN A 414 -4.49 19.55 -18.29
C GLN A 414 -5.72 18.69 -18.61
N SER A 415 -6.12 17.85 -17.67
CA SER A 415 -7.46 17.27 -17.71
C SER A 415 -8.45 18.36 -17.28
N LEU A 416 -9.50 18.51 -18.04
CA LEU A 416 -10.65 19.35 -17.72
C LEU A 416 -11.06 19.17 -16.26
N SER A 417 -11.15 20.29 -15.56
CA SER A 417 -11.64 20.60 -14.22
C SER A 417 -12.02 19.44 -13.28
N PRO A 418 -11.59 19.49 -12.02
CA PRO A 418 -12.18 18.65 -11.00
C PRO A 418 -13.68 18.95 -10.94
N THR A 419 -14.50 17.94 -11.06
CA THR A 419 -15.91 18.02 -10.70
C THR A 419 -15.99 18.52 -9.26
N ARG A 420 -16.31 19.79 -9.07
CA ARG A 420 -16.60 20.36 -7.75
C ARG A 420 -17.71 19.52 -7.14
N VAL A 421 -17.38 18.74 -6.13
CA VAL A 421 -18.39 18.21 -5.22
C VAL A 421 -19.03 19.42 -4.56
N PRO A 422 -20.36 19.61 -4.66
CA PRO A 422 -21.01 20.76 -4.03
C PRO A 422 -20.79 20.71 -2.51
N PRO A 423 -20.58 21.88 -1.84
CA PRO A 423 -20.22 21.95 -0.43
C PRO A 423 -21.34 21.55 0.55
N ASN A 424 -22.46 20.98 0.10
CA ASN A 424 -23.64 20.67 0.91
C ASN A 424 -23.96 19.18 1.05
N GLY A 425 -22.94 18.32 1.08
CA GLY A 425 -23.08 16.93 1.48
C GLY A 425 -22.63 16.69 2.91
N VAL A 426 -23.28 17.32 3.91
CA VAL A 426 -23.14 16.88 5.31
C VAL A 426 -23.72 15.47 5.39
N LEU A 427 -22.85 14.46 5.46
CA LEU A 427 -23.26 13.09 5.76
C LEU A 427 -23.87 13.08 7.17
N ARG A 428 -25.20 13.22 7.25
CA ARG A 428 -25.93 13.03 8.50
C ARG A 428 -25.90 11.54 8.82
N PHE A 429 -25.16 11.15 9.82
CA PHE A 429 -25.29 9.85 10.45
C PHE A 429 -26.69 9.78 11.07
N ALA A 430 -27.55 8.87 10.60
CA ALA A 430 -28.85 8.66 11.18
C ALA A 430 -28.68 8.04 12.57
N SER A 431 -29.06 8.78 13.61
CA SER A 431 -29.25 8.22 14.94
C SER A 431 -30.33 7.15 14.91
N PRO A 432 -30.21 6.05 15.66
CA PRO A 432 -31.30 5.09 15.80
C PRO A 432 -32.40 5.71 16.64
N GLY A 433 -33.36 6.36 15.99
CA GLY A 433 -34.51 6.99 16.62
C GLY A 433 -35.75 6.10 16.52
N ASN A 434 -36.27 5.73 17.67
CA ASN A 434 -37.61 5.34 18.03
C ASN A 434 -38.55 4.87 16.88
N ALA A 435 -38.76 3.58 16.83
CA ALA A 435 -39.92 2.99 16.12
C ALA A 435 -41.21 3.34 16.88
N GLU A 436 -41.90 4.39 16.47
CA GLU A 436 -43.29 4.59 16.86
C GLU A 436 -44.18 3.57 16.15
N LYS A 437 -44.96 2.90 16.97
CA LYS A 437 -45.99 1.95 16.59
C LYS A 437 -47.09 2.68 15.78
N SER A 438 -47.25 2.34 14.51
CA SER A 438 -48.49 2.65 13.75
C SER A 438 -49.23 1.34 13.45
N THR A 439 -50.43 1.27 13.98
CA THR A 439 -51.46 0.25 13.81
C THR A 439 -51.90 0.18 12.34
N PRO A 440 -52.23 -1.00 11.77
CA PRO A 440 -52.70 -1.10 10.41
C PRO A 440 -54.20 -0.81 10.34
N ALA A 441 -54.60 0.18 9.50
CA ALA A 441 -55.96 0.38 9.11
C ALA A 441 -56.32 -0.59 7.98
N ALA A 442 -57.44 -1.27 8.15
CA ALA A 442 -58.06 -2.15 7.18
C ALA A 442 -58.48 -1.40 5.91
N ALA A 443 -58.13 -1.91 4.75
CA ALA A 443 -58.70 -1.49 3.48
C ALA A 443 -59.33 -2.69 2.76
N THR A 444 -60.60 -2.59 2.60
CA THR A 444 -61.54 -3.46 1.95
C THR A 444 -61.25 -3.66 0.47
N ALA A 445 -61.32 -4.89 0.01
CA ALA A 445 -61.27 -5.26 -1.40
C ALA A 445 -62.56 -4.82 -2.13
N VAL A 446 -62.42 -4.31 -3.34
CA VAL A 446 -63.44 -4.30 -4.40
C VAL A 446 -62.76 -4.68 -5.70
N LEU A 447 -63.16 -5.82 -6.23
CA LEU A 447 -62.98 -6.20 -7.64
C LEU A 447 -64.16 -5.62 -8.47
N PRO A 448 -63.93 -5.26 -9.72
CA PRO A 448 -64.90 -5.55 -10.77
C PRO A 448 -64.28 -6.31 -11.94
N ASP A 449 -65.13 -7.18 -12.43
CA ASP A 449 -65.36 -7.76 -13.74
C ASP A 449 -64.24 -7.92 -14.76
#